data_a8e5639696a2ad7722fad334f31032d1
#
_entry.id   a8e5639696a2ad7722fad334f31032d1
#
_cell.length_a   1.000
_cell.length_b   1.000
_cell.length_c   1.000
_cell.angle_alpha   90.00
_cell.angle_beta   90.00
_cell.angle_gamma   90.00
#
_symmetry.space_group_name_H-M   'P 1'
#
loop_
_entity.id
_entity.type
_entity.pdbx_description
1 polymer ?
#
loop_
_entity_poly.entity_id
_entity_poly.type
_entity_poly.pdbx_seq_one_letter_code
_entity_poly.pdbx_strand_id
1 'polypeptide(L)'
;MLVQYGCYNARQSLCKIGTVTLMVELGIKFLLSYFIGSIMGSMVMGKLCGGVDIRTMGSGNPGGTNALRTQGGLFALGVVVIDVGKGLIAAGIIPGIELPIVGTDLEISRTWLTLNCAAASVIGHVWPMWHKFHGGKGASTLVGTLIILTPGLIACLLLVWLWVLVLSGYVGLATMIASLSAPVYLAVMRLPSDQPLFIYCAMFALYIVFTHRSNIRRMMDGAELRNSRLMFFRRRN
;
A
#
# COMPACT_ATOMS: atom_id res chain seq x y z
N MET A 1 -49.80 -21.41 -11.24
CA MET A 1 -49.37 -20.87 -9.91
C MET A 1 -48.15 -21.59 -9.33
N LEU A 2 -48.10 -22.93 -9.32
CA LEU A 2 -46.95 -23.74 -8.79
C LEU A 2 -45.63 -23.54 -9.55
N VAL A 3 -45.65 -23.34 -10.87
CA VAL A 3 -44.44 -23.14 -11.71
C VAL A 3 -43.75 -21.78 -11.42
N GLN A 4 -44.52 -20.74 -11.16
CA GLN A 4 -43.96 -19.44 -10.81
C GLN A 4 -43.28 -19.43 -9.42
N TYR A 5 -43.80 -20.18 -8.46
CA TYR A 5 -43.18 -20.32 -7.12
C TYR A 5 -41.87 -21.12 -7.18
N GLY A 6 -41.81 -22.16 -8.03
CA GLY A 6 -40.56 -22.92 -8.24
C GLY A 6 -39.44 -22.10 -8.86
N CYS A 7 -39.74 -21.26 -9.87
CA CYS A 7 -38.75 -20.33 -10.48
C CYS A 7 -38.30 -19.24 -9.54
N TYR A 8 -39.16 -18.71 -8.67
CA TYR A 8 -38.82 -17.68 -7.69
C TYR A 8 -37.86 -18.24 -6.62
N ASN A 9 -38.15 -19.41 -6.07
CA ASN A 9 -37.29 -20.07 -5.08
C ASN A 9 -35.93 -20.50 -5.67
N ALA A 10 -35.90 -20.99 -6.92
CA ALA A 10 -34.66 -21.32 -7.61
C ALA A 10 -33.76 -20.06 -7.82
N ARG A 11 -34.37 -18.94 -8.24
CA ARG A 11 -33.65 -17.66 -8.38
C ARG A 11 -33.10 -17.13 -7.03
N GLN A 12 -33.87 -17.25 -5.96
CA GLN A 12 -33.38 -16.86 -4.62
C GLN A 12 -32.25 -17.76 -4.12
N SER A 13 -32.33 -19.08 -4.40
CA SER A 13 -31.26 -20.01 -4.02
C SER A 13 -29.98 -19.76 -4.81
N LEU A 14 -30.07 -19.50 -6.12
CA LEU A 14 -28.94 -19.15 -6.98
C LEU A 14 -28.32 -17.80 -6.55
N CYS A 15 -29.13 -16.81 -6.20
CA CYS A 15 -28.67 -15.53 -5.70
C CYS A 15 -27.92 -15.66 -4.35
N LYS A 16 -28.42 -16.50 -3.44
CA LYS A 16 -27.75 -16.81 -2.16
C LYS A 16 -26.41 -17.54 -2.35
N ILE A 17 -26.37 -18.52 -3.26
CA ILE A 17 -25.14 -19.25 -3.57
C ILE A 17 -24.11 -18.29 -4.18
N GLY A 18 -24.48 -17.44 -5.13
CA GLY A 18 -23.60 -16.43 -5.72
C GLY A 18 -23.04 -15.47 -4.65
N THR A 19 -23.88 -15.00 -3.74
CA THR A 19 -23.43 -14.07 -2.66
C THR A 19 -22.45 -14.75 -1.71
N VAL A 20 -22.63 -16.02 -1.37
CA VAL A 20 -21.68 -16.76 -0.50
C VAL A 20 -20.35 -16.98 -1.22
N THR A 21 -20.38 -17.38 -2.49
CA THR A 21 -19.17 -17.55 -3.31
C THR A 21 -18.38 -16.26 -3.44
N LEU A 22 -19.09 -15.13 -3.66
CA LEU A 22 -18.53 -13.77 -3.69
C LEU A 22 -17.75 -13.46 -2.42
N MET A 23 -18.35 -13.63 -1.25
CA MET A 23 -17.71 -13.32 0.02
C MET A 23 -16.50 -14.21 0.29
N VAL A 24 -16.55 -15.47 -0.13
CA VAL A 24 -15.44 -16.42 0.06
C VAL A 24 -14.25 -16.07 -0.85
N GLU A 25 -14.47 -15.82 -2.14
CA GLU A 25 -13.37 -15.40 -3.04
C GLU A 25 -12.71 -14.12 -2.54
N LEU A 26 -13.51 -13.10 -2.23
CA LEU A 26 -13.02 -11.81 -1.74
C LEU A 26 -12.23 -11.97 -0.43
N GLY A 27 -12.74 -12.74 0.51
CA GLY A 27 -12.13 -13.00 1.83
C GLY A 27 -10.79 -13.72 1.72
N ILE A 28 -10.72 -14.80 0.92
CA ILE A 28 -9.48 -15.57 0.74
C ILE A 28 -8.41 -14.69 0.07
N LYS A 29 -8.74 -13.98 -1.00
CA LYS A 29 -7.80 -13.12 -1.72
C LYS A 29 -7.36 -11.92 -0.87
N PHE A 30 -8.25 -11.38 -0.02
CA PHE A 30 -7.87 -10.38 0.99
C PHE A 30 -6.83 -10.95 1.95
N LEU A 31 -7.07 -12.12 2.54
CA LEU A 31 -6.16 -12.75 3.50
C LEU A 31 -4.81 -13.08 2.86
N LEU A 32 -4.79 -13.64 1.65
CA LEU A 32 -3.55 -13.92 0.92
C LEU A 32 -2.74 -12.63 0.70
N SER A 33 -3.40 -11.57 0.24
CA SER A 33 -2.77 -10.27 0.02
C SER A 33 -2.27 -9.64 1.32
N TYR A 34 -3.02 -9.77 2.42
CA TYR A 34 -2.63 -9.32 3.75
C TYR A 34 -1.39 -10.07 4.26
N PHE A 35 -1.33 -11.39 4.11
CA PHE A 35 -0.16 -12.18 4.54
C PHE A 35 1.07 -11.86 3.73
N ILE A 36 0.95 -11.70 2.41
CA ILE A 36 2.05 -11.24 1.55
C ILE A 36 2.49 -9.83 1.99
N GLY A 37 1.54 -8.93 2.22
CA GLY A 37 1.79 -7.60 2.74
C GLY A 37 2.52 -7.60 4.09
N SER A 38 2.23 -8.58 4.95
CA SER A 38 2.85 -8.74 6.28
C SER A 38 4.32 -9.17 6.24
N ILE A 39 4.84 -9.59 5.08
CA ILE A 39 6.27 -9.82 4.90
C ILE A 39 6.98 -8.47 4.93
N MET A 40 7.86 -8.25 5.90
CA MET A 40 8.59 -6.99 6.05
C MET A 40 9.95 -7.08 5.37
N GLY A 41 10.19 -6.21 4.38
CA GLY A 41 11.45 -6.17 3.64
C GLY A 41 12.66 -5.99 4.55
N SER A 42 12.55 -5.16 5.59
CA SER A 42 13.63 -4.95 6.55
C SER A 42 13.98 -6.18 7.39
N MET A 43 12.98 -7.01 7.73
CA MET A 43 13.24 -8.24 8.49
C MET A 43 13.85 -9.33 7.60
N VAL A 44 13.43 -9.39 6.33
CA VAL A 44 14.05 -10.29 5.34
C VAL A 44 15.50 -9.89 5.12
N MET A 45 15.76 -8.62 4.80
CA MET A 45 17.13 -8.11 4.61
C MET A 45 17.97 -8.24 5.89
N GLY A 46 17.37 -7.99 7.05
CA GLY A 46 18.04 -8.17 8.33
C GLY A 46 18.54 -9.60 8.55
N LYS A 47 17.72 -10.60 8.23
CA LYS A 47 18.13 -12.02 8.30
C LYS A 47 19.25 -12.35 7.31
N LEU A 48 19.18 -11.82 6.09
CA LEU A 48 20.18 -12.04 5.06
C LEU A 48 21.52 -11.34 5.38
N CYS A 49 21.48 -10.23 6.13
CA CYS A 49 22.66 -9.45 6.49
C CYS A 49 23.12 -9.64 7.95
N GLY A 50 23.02 -10.87 8.47
CA GLY A 50 23.61 -11.22 9.77
C GLY A 50 22.74 -10.94 11.00
N GLY A 51 21.41 -10.87 10.85
CA GLY A 51 20.48 -10.77 11.99
C GLY A 51 20.18 -9.33 12.45
N VAL A 52 20.40 -8.36 11.59
CA VAL A 52 20.17 -6.92 11.90
C VAL A 52 18.69 -6.60 12.05
N ASP A 53 18.30 -5.97 13.15
CA ASP A 53 16.93 -5.44 13.36
C ASP A 53 16.95 -3.90 13.39
N ILE A 54 16.54 -3.26 12.29
CA ILE A 54 16.53 -1.81 12.17
C ILE A 54 15.42 -1.13 13.00
N ARG A 55 14.52 -1.88 13.61
CA ARG A 55 13.48 -1.34 14.51
C ARG A 55 14.07 -0.84 15.83
N THR A 56 15.26 -1.33 16.18
CA THR A 56 16.03 -0.87 17.36
C THR A 56 16.98 0.29 17.04
N MET A 57 17.01 0.74 15.76
CA MET A 57 17.96 1.72 15.27
C MET A 57 17.29 2.94 14.64
N GLY A 58 17.95 4.09 14.70
CA GLY A 58 17.50 5.33 14.05
C GLY A 58 16.10 5.76 14.47
N SER A 59 15.16 5.83 13.53
CA SER A 59 13.76 6.20 13.83
C SER A 59 12.90 5.06 14.36
N GLY A 60 13.42 3.85 14.44
CA GLY A 60 12.67 2.64 14.78
C GLY A 60 11.69 2.14 13.72
N ASN A 61 11.54 2.88 12.60
CA ASN A 61 10.63 2.47 11.53
C ASN A 61 11.30 1.43 10.61
N PRO A 62 10.65 0.29 10.31
CA PRO A 62 11.24 -0.77 9.48
C PRO A 62 11.16 -0.50 7.96
N GLY A 63 11.14 0.76 7.53
CA GLY A 63 11.04 1.15 6.12
C GLY A 63 12.38 1.56 5.50
N GLY A 64 12.39 1.71 4.15
CA GLY A 64 13.58 1.99 3.34
C GLY A 64 14.37 3.25 3.78
N THR A 65 13.70 4.31 4.25
CA THR A 65 14.38 5.53 4.72
C THR A 65 15.22 5.28 5.98
N ASN A 66 14.71 4.52 6.95
CA ASN A 66 15.48 4.15 8.14
C ASN A 66 16.58 3.15 7.78
N ALA A 67 16.29 2.20 6.91
CA ALA A 67 17.25 1.26 6.36
C ALA A 67 18.46 1.99 5.71
N LEU A 68 18.20 3.00 4.89
CA LEU A 68 19.24 3.81 4.26
C LEU A 68 20.12 4.52 5.28
N ARG A 69 19.53 5.06 6.33
CA ARG A 69 20.24 5.81 7.38
C ARG A 69 21.09 4.93 8.29
N THR A 70 20.64 3.70 8.55
CA THR A 70 21.27 2.80 9.54
C THR A 70 22.17 1.74 8.94
N GLN A 71 21.82 1.25 7.73
CA GLN A 71 22.50 0.11 7.09
C GLN A 71 23.06 0.43 5.68
N GLY A 72 22.79 1.63 5.16
CA GLY A 72 23.30 2.06 3.84
C GLY A 72 22.42 1.66 2.66
N GLY A 73 22.93 1.99 1.45
CA GLY A 73 22.12 1.98 0.23
C GLY A 73 21.69 0.58 -0.25
N LEU A 74 22.58 -0.40 -0.21
CA LEU A 74 22.27 -1.76 -0.70
C LEU A 74 21.20 -2.44 0.16
N PHE A 75 21.31 -2.33 1.47
CA PHE A 75 20.29 -2.85 2.40
C PHE A 75 18.95 -2.16 2.18
N ALA A 76 18.95 -0.81 2.05
CA ALA A 76 17.73 -0.04 1.80
C ALA A 76 17.08 -0.38 0.46
N LEU A 77 17.88 -0.62 -0.59
CA LEU A 77 17.37 -1.06 -1.88
C LEU A 77 16.65 -2.41 -1.76
N GLY A 78 17.24 -3.38 -1.08
CA GLY A 78 16.60 -4.68 -0.83
C GLY A 78 15.28 -4.52 -0.06
N VAL A 79 15.23 -3.67 0.96
CA VAL A 79 14.00 -3.37 1.69
C VAL A 79 12.93 -2.78 0.77
N VAL A 80 13.29 -1.79 -0.07
CA VAL A 80 12.35 -1.15 -0.99
C VAL A 80 11.86 -2.13 -2.06
N VAL A 81 12.75 -2.94 -2.64
CA VAL A 81 12.40 -3.95 -3.66
C VAL A 81 11.38 -4.96 -3.10
N ILE A 82 11.59 -5.46 -1.89
CA ILE A 82 10.66 -6.39 -1.26
C ILE A 82 9.33 -5.70 -0.94
N ASP A 83 9.36 -4.49 -0.36
CA ASP A 83 8.16 -3.77 0.06
C ASP A 83 7.32 -3.25 -1.12
N VAL A 84 7.92 -2.88 -2.23
CA VAL A 84 7.24 -2.57 -3.50
C VAL A 84 6.75 -3.86 -4.16
N GLY A 85 7.60 -4.89 -4.22
CA GLY A 85 7.31 -6.18 -4.86
C GLY A 85 6.07 -6.86 -4.30
N LYS A 86 5.87 -6.84 -2.98
CA LYS A 86 4.64 -7.40 -2.39
C LYS A 86 3.38 -6.65 -2.78
N GLY A 87 3.45 -5.33 -3.00
CA GLY A 87 2.36 -4.53 -3.54
C GLY A 87 2.04 -4.89 -4.99
N LEU A 88 3.10 -5.09 -5.82
CA LEU A 88 2.96 -5.57 -7.20
C LEU A 88 2.27 -6.94 -7.25
N ILE A 89 2.71 -7.88 -6.41
CA ILE A 89 2.13 -9.24 -6.35
C ILE A 89 0.66 -9.18 -5.93
N ALA A 90 0.35 -8.43 -4.87
CA ALA A 90 -1.00 -8.34 -4.34
C ALA A 90 -2.00 -7.70 -5.32
N ALA A 91 -1.59 -6.67 -6.06
CA ALA A 91 -2.46 -6.01 -7.03
C ALA A 91 -2.44 -6.67 -8.42
N GLY A 92 -1.30 -7.25 -8.84
CA GLY A 92 -1.14 -7.76 -10.20
C GLY A 92 -1.38 -9.26 -10.35
N ILE A 93 -1.15 -10.04 -9.31
CA ILE A 93 -1.20 -11.51 -9.39
C ILE A 93 -2.41 -12.08 -8.64
N ILE A 94 -2.57 -11.72 -7.36
CA ILE A 94 -3.60 -12.35 -6.49
C ILE A 94 -5.03 -12.24 -7.05
N PRO A 95 -5.49 -11.11 -7.63
CA PRO A 95 -6.84 -11.02 -8.19
C PRO A 95 -7.12 -12.03 -9.31
N GLY A 96 -6.08 -12.39 -10.09
CA GLY A 96 -6.18 -13.35 -11.21
C GLY A 96 -6.05 -14.82 -10.83
N ILE A 97 -5.72 -15.15 -9.57
CA ILE A 97 -5.60 -16.55 -9.15
C ILE A 97 -6.98 -17.21 -9.15
N GLU A 98 -7.11 -18.33 -9.86
CA GLU A 98 -8.29 -19.20 -9.78
C GLU A 98 -8.23 -20.05 -8.51
N LEU A 99 -9.31 -20.00 -7.71
CA LEU A 99 -9.43 -20.80 -6.49
C LEU A 99 -10.17 -22.10 -6.81
N PRO A 100 -9.52 -23.28 -6.73
CA PRO A 100 -10.08 -24.53 -7.23
C PRO A 100 -11.44 -24.93 -6.63
N ILE A 101 -11.72 -24.50 -5.39
CA ILE A 101 -12.95 -24.88 -4.67
C ILE A 101 -14.04 -23.82 -4.81
N VAL A 102 -13.66 -22.56 -5.02
CA VAL A 102 -14.58 -21.41 -5.01
C VAL A 102 -14.95 -21.00 -6.43
N GLY A 103 -14.07 -21.29 -7.40
CA GLY A 103 -14.22 -20.81 -8.77
C GLY A 103 -13.97 -19.30 -8.90
N THR A 104 -14.33 -18.79 -10.08
CA THR A 104 -14.29 -17.35 -10.37
C THR A 104 -15.72 -16.84 -10.39
N ASP A 105 -16.09 -15.98 -9.46
CA ASP A 105 -17.41 -15.35 -9.49
C ASP A 105 -17.43 -14.24 -10.56
N LEU A 106 -18.29 -14.40 -11.55
CA LEU A 106 -18.44 -13.46 -12.67
C LEU A 106 -19.17 -12.16 -12.26
N GLU A 107 -19.88 -12.18 -11.13
CA GLU A 107 -20.57 -11.00 -10.61
C GLU A 107 -19.64 -10.05 -9.84
N ILE A 108 -18.43 -10.52 -9.44
CA ILE A 108 -17.45 -9.68 -8.79
C ILE A 108 -16.87 -8.69 -9.79
N SER A 109 -16.99 -7.40 -9.50
CA SER A 109 -16.22 -6.38 -10.19
C SER A 109 -14.72 -6.60 -9.98
N ARG A 110 -14.01 -6.98 -11.04
CA ARG A 110 -12.56 -7.23 -10.99
C ARG A 110 -11.78 -6.03 -10.50
N THR A 111 -12.27 -4.81 -10.78
CA THR A 111 -11.70 -3.57 -10.26
C THR A 111 -11.73 -3.54 -8.73
N TRP A 112 -12.91 -3.77 -8.12
CA TRP A 112 -13.03 -3.76 -6.66
C TRP A 112 -12.26 -4.90 -5.99
N LEU A 113 -12.22 -6.09 -6.60
CA LEU A 113 -11.41 -7.20 -6.10
C LEU A 113 -9.92 -6.84 -6.09
N THR A 114 -9.42 -6.25 -7.18
CA THR A 114 -8.02 -5.81 -7.28
C THR A 114 -7.69 -4.73 -6.26
N LEU A 115 -8.56 -3.74 -6.09
CA LEU A 115 -8.39 -2.68 -5.07
C LEU A 115 -8.41 -3.25 -3.65
N ASN A 116 -9.24 -4.26 -3.39
CA ASN A 116 -9.30 -4.95 -2.11
C ASN A 116 -7.99 -5.70 -1.80
N CYS A 117 -7.44 -6.45 -2.76
CA CYS A 117 -6.14 -7.10 -2.64
C CYS A 117 -5.00 -6.09 -2.41
N ALA A 118 -5.00 -5.00 -3.18
CA ALA A 118 -4.04 -3.90 -3.03
C ALA A 118 -4.12 -3.29 -1.62
N ALA A 119 -5.32 -2.98 -1.14
CA ALA A 119 -5.57 -2.45 0.20
C ALA A 119 -5.07 -3.39 1.29
N ALA A 120 -5.39 -4.68 1.19
CA ALA A 120 -4.98 -5.71 2.14
C ALA A 120 -3.46 -5.78 2.29
N SER A 121 -2.70 -5.68 1.19
CA SER A 121 -1.23 -5.72 1.23
C SER A 121 -0.63 -4.50 1.94
N VAL A 122 -1.20 -3.29 1.74
CA VAL A 122 -0.75 -2.08 2.44
C VAL A 122 -1.07 -2.18 3.93
N ILE A 123 -2.26 -2.67 4.28
CA ILE A 123 -2.68 -2.91 5.67
C ILE A 123 -1.74 -3.94 6.32
N GLY A 124 -1.43 -5.05 5.64
CA GLY A 124 -0.50 -6.07 6.11
C GLY A 124 0.91 -5.53 6.35
N HIS A 125 1.41 -4.61 5.50
CA HIS A 125 2.70 -3.96 5.74
C HIS A 125 2.70 -3.07 7.00
N VAL A 126 1.61 -2.39 7.29
CA VAL A 126 1.52 -1.48 8.45
C VAL A 126 1.27 -2.25 9.74
N TRP A 127 0.40 -3.25 9.67
CA TRP A 127 0.05 -4.12 10.81
C TRP A 127 0.33 -5.60 10.52
N PRO A 128 1.61 -5.99 10.40
CA PRO A 128 2.00 -7.36 10.08
C PRO A 128 1.76 -8.29 11.27
N MET A 129 0.98 -9.36 11.09
CA MET A 129 0.67 -10.29 12.16
C MET A 129 1.92 -11.00 12.73
N TRP A 130 2.92 -11.28 11.88
CA TRP A 130 4.16 -11.94 12.28
C TRP A 130 5.04 -11.08 13.21
N HIS A 131 4.75 -9.79 13.33
CA HIS A 131 5.54 -8.80 14.08
C HIS A 131 4.70 -8.03 15.09
N LYS A 132 3.73 -8.72 15.73
CA LYS A 132 2.85 -8.15 16.78
C LYS A 132 2.14 -6.88 16.30
N PHE A 133 1.76 -6.85 15.02
CA PHE A 133 1.10 -5.71 14.36
C PHE A 133 1.90 -4.38 14.39
N HIS A 134 3.25 -4.47 14.50
CA HIS A 134 4.15 -3.31 14.44
C HIS A 134 4.98 -3.36 13.15
N GLY A 135 4.51 -2.68 12.12
CA GLY A 135 5.13 -2.65 10.80
C GLY A 135 5.63 -1.27 10.37
N GLY A 136 5.72 -1.09 9.05
CA GLY A 136 6.12 0.16 8.43
C GLY A 136 4.96 1.15 8.27
N LYS A 137 5.11 2.10 7.33
CA LYS A 137 4.11 3.15 7.09
C LYS A 137 3.28 2.95 5.82
N GLY A 138 3.54 1.90 5.06
CA GLY A 138 2.75 1.51 3.89
C GLY A 138 3.18 2.16 2.57
N ALA A 139 4.00 3.21 2.58
CA ALA A 139 4.28 4.00 1.39
C ALA A 139 4.89 3.19 0.22
N SER A 140 5.94 2.39 0.47
CA SER A 140 6.57 1.56 -0.57
C SER A 140 5.61 0.51 -1.13
N THR A 141 4.81 -0.11 -0.27
CA THR A 141 3.80 -1.09 -0.70
C THR A 141 2.68 -0.43 -1.51
N LEU A 142 2.23 0.77 -1.09
CA LEU A 142 1.26 1.56 -1.86
C LEU A 142 1.81 1.93 -3.24
N VAL A 143 3.08 2.33 -3.35
CA VAL A 143 3.72 2.55 -4.67
C VAL A 143 3.67 1.29 -5.52
N GLY A 144 3.97 0.11 -4.94
CA GLY A 144 3.86 -1.17 -5.65
C GLY A 144 2.46 -1.44 -6.20
N THR A 145 1.42 -1.18 -5.41
CA THR A 145 0.03 -1.34 -5.88
C THR A 145 -0.32 -0.33 -6.98
N LEU A 146 0.10 0.93 -6.86
CA LEU A 146 -0.17 1.98 -7.84
C LEU A 146 0.55 1.75 -9.18
N ILE A 147 1.70 1.10 -9.20
CA ILE A 147 2.39 0.69 -10.45
C ILE A 147 1.48 -0.23 -11.28
N ILE A 148 0.71 -1.10 -10.66
CA ILE A 148 -0.25 -1.98 -11.36
C ILE A 148 -1.55 -1.23 -11.69
N LEU A 149 -2.10 -0.50 -10.72
CA LEU A 149 -3.42 0.13 -10.84
C LEU A 149 -3.42 1.32 -11.81
N THR A 150 -2.35 2.11 -11.78
CA THR A 150 -2.25 3.35 -12.58
C THR A 150 -0.78 3.77 -12.75
N PRO A 151 -0.02 3.11 -13.65
CA PRO A 151 1.42 3.37 -13.82
C PRO A 151 1.71 4.82 -14.21
N GLY A 152 0.84 5.47 -14.98
CA GLY A 152 0.99 6.87 -15.38
C GLY A 152 1.00 7.88 -14.22
N LEU A 153 0.39 7.53 -13.08
CA LEU A 153 0.39 8.38 -11.89
C LEU A 153 1.76 8.41 -11.19
N ILE A 154 2.54 7.34 -11.30
CA ILE A 154 3.81 7.19 -10.56
C ILE A 154 4.79 8.32 -10.87
N ALA A 155 4.92 8.72 -12.14
CA ALA A 155 5.80 9.82 -12.52
C ALA A 155 5.40 11.14 -11.83
N CYS A 156 4.10 11.45 -11.79
CA CYS A 156 3.58 12.63 -11.12
C CYS A 156 3.86 12.59 -9.61
N LEU A 157 3.63 11.44 -8.96
CA LEU A 157 3.89 11.27 -7.53
C LEU A 157 5.39 11.42 -7.20
N LEU A 158 6.27 10.85 -8.02
CA LEU A 158 7.71 10.98 -7.84
C LEU A 158 8.18 12.42 -8.02
N LEU A 159 7.64 13.16 -9.00
CA LEU A 159 7.94 14.57 -9.20
C LEU A 159 7.52 15.41 -7.99
N VAL A 160 6.29 15.23 -7.50
CA VAL A 160 5.81 15.91 -6.29
C VAL A 160 6.67 15.55 -5.09
N TRP A 161 6.96 14.24 -4.91
CA TRP A 161 7.80 13.76 -3.81
C TRP A 161 9.19 14.38 -3.83
N LEU A 162 9.86 14.38 -4.99
CA LEU A 162 11.19 14.96 -5.18
C LEU A 162 11.17 16.46 -4.90
N TRP A 163 10.18 17.16 -5.43
CA TRP A 163 10.04 18.60 -5.27
C TRP A 163 9.90 19.01 -3.79
N VAL A 164 8.99 18.33 -3.07
CA VAL A 164 8.81 18.58 -1.63
C VAL A 164 10.06 18.18 -0.84
N LEU A 165 10.74 17.10 -1.20
CA LEU A 165 11.97 16.68 -0.55
C LEU A 165 13.09 17.71 -0.71
N VAL A 166 13.29 18.22 -1.93
CA VAL A 166 14.33 19.23 -2.23
C VAL A 166 14.05 20.55 -1.53
N LEU A 167 12.78 20.94 -1.39
CA LEU A 167 12.41 22.18 -0.69
C LEU A 167 12.49 22.05 0.84
N SER A 168 12.00 20.94 1.40
CA SER A 168 11.84 20.78 2.86
C SER A 168 12.93 19.99 3.54
N GLY A 169 13.58 19.05 2.83
CA GLY A 169 14.51 18.06 3.38
C GLY A 169 13.84 16.92 4.16
N TYR A 170 12.50 16.93 4.31
CA TYR A 170 11.78 15.93 5.09
C TYR A 170 11.16 14.84 4.20
N VAL A 171 11.72 13.62 4.25
CA VAL A 171 11.20 12.47 3.49
C VAL A 171 9.74 12.15 3.87
N GLY A 172 9.40 12.22 5.16
CA GLY A 172 8.04 11.97 5.64
C GLY A 172 7.02 12.96 5.10
N LEU A 173 7.37 14.26 5.05
CA LEU A 173 6.51 15.30 4.48
C LEU A 173 6.33 15.10 2.98
N ALA A 174 7.43 14.83 2.26
CA ALA A 174 7.39 14.54 0.83
C ALA A 174 6.45 13.37 0.51
N THR A 175 6.50 12.30 1.33
CA THR A 175 5.64 11.14 1.16
C THR A 175 4.17 11.46 1.41
N MET A 176 3.85 12.23 2.45
CA MET A 176 2.48 12.65 2.73
C MET A 176 1.91 13.54 1.62
N ILE A 177 2.65 14.56 1.18
CA ILE A 177 2.19 15.46 0.12
C ILE A 177 2.04 14.72 -1.21
N ALA A 178 2.99 13.86 -1.57
CA ALA A 178 2.87 13.03 -2.77
C ALA A 178 1.63 12.12 -2.70
N SER A 179 1.35 11.47 -1.56
CA SER A 179 0.16 10.64 -1.43
C SER A 179 -1.15 11.45 -1.55
N LEU A 180 -1.20 12.67 -0.98
CA LEU A 180 -2.35 13.57 -1.10
C LEU A 180 -2.55 14.12 -2.51
N SER A 181 -1.50 14.22 -3.32
CA SER A 181 -1.62 14.67 -4.72
C SER A 181 -2.28 13.61 -5.62
N ALA A 182 -2.28 12.33 -5.26
CA ALA A 182 -2.88 11.26 -6.05
C ALA A 182 -4.39 11.44 -6.26
N PRO A 183 -5.23 11.58 -5.23
CA PRO A 183 -6.65 11.82 -5.45
C PRO A 183 -6.94 13.16 -6.13
N VAL A 184 -6.12 14.19 -5.92
CA VAL A 184 -6.28 15.48 -6.62
C VAL A 184 -6.06 15.29 -8.13
N TYR A 185 -4.99 14.60 -8.52
CA TYR A 185 -4.75 14.27 -9.93
C TYR A 185 -5.92 13.49 -10.55
N LEU A 186 -6.41 12.45 -9.85
CA LEU A 186 -7.51 11.63 -10.34
C LEU A 186 -8.82 12.42 -10.43
N ALA A 187 -9.09 13.32 -9.48
CA ALA A 187 -10.26 14.19 -9.50
C ALA A 187 -10.29 15.08 -10.75
N VAL A 188 -9.13 15.61 -11.14
CA VAL A 188 -9.03 16.53 -12.29
C VAL A 188 -8.98 15.77 -13.61
N MET A 189 -8.26 14.64 -13.66
CA MET A 189 -7.91 13.99 -14.93
C MET A 189 -8.77 12.76 -15.27
N ARG A 190 -9.41 12.14 -14.27
CA ARG A 190 -10.04 10.83 -14.41
C ARG A 190 -11.48 10.73 -13.93
N LEU A 191 -12.01 11.66 -13.13
CA LEU A 191 -13.43 11.64 -12.74
C LEU A 191 -14.32 12.15 -13.87
N PRO A 192 -15.55 11.57 -14.03
CA PRO A 192 -16.16 10.55 -13.18
C PRO A 192 -15.82 9.10 -13.56
N SER A 193 -15.02 8.86 -14.60
CA SER A 193 -14.81 7.53 -15.21
C SER A 193 -14.09 6.52 -14.28
N ASP A 194 -13.24 6.99 -13.36
CA ASP A 194 -12.36 6.13 -12.54
C ASP A 194 -12.62 6.31 -11.03
N GLN A 195 -13.91 6.30 -10.67
CA GLN A 195 -14.38 6.54 -9.31
C GLN A 195 -13.81 5.56 -8.26
N PRO A 196 -13.72 4.24 -8.53
CA PRO A 196 -13.15 3.29 -7.57
C PRO A 196 -11.68 3.59 -7.24
N LEU A 197 -10.87 3.92 -8.25
CA LEU A 197 -9.45 4.26 -8.05
C LEU A 197 -9.29 5.58 -7.28
N PHE A 198 -10.14 6.57 -7.56
CA PHE A 198 -10.18 7.82 -6.79
C PHE A 198 -10.45 7.57 -5.31
N ILE A 199 -11.47 6.75 -4.98
CA ILE A 199 -11.82 6.39 -3.61
C ILE A 199 -10.63 5.69 -2.93
N TYR A 200 -10.02 4.71 -3.61
CA TYR A 200 -8.83 4.01 -3.12
C TYR A 200 -7.70 4.98 -2.79
N CYS A 201 -7.33 5.85 -3.73
CA CYS A 201 -6.26 6.82 -3.52
C CYS A 201 -6.57 7.83 -2.42
N ALA A 202 -7.81 8.30 -2.30
CA ALA A 202 -8.23 9.22 -1.24
C ALA A 202 -8.12 8.57 0.14
N MET A 203 -8.62 7.35 0.29
CA MET A 203 -8.52 6.58 1.54
C MET A 203 -7.06 6.34 1.94
N PHE A 204 -6.23 5.88 0.99
CA PHE A 204 -4.82 5.58 1.29
C PHE A 204 -3.96 6.83 1.45
N ALA A 205 -4.30 7.96 0.83
CA ALA A 205 -3.65 9.23 1.12
C ALA A 205 -3.85 9.64 2.60
N LEU A 206 -5.08 9.58 3.11
CA LEU A 206 -5.37 9.83 4.52
C LEU A 206 -4.71 8.80 5.44
N TYR A 207 -4.70 7.53 5.04
CA TYR A 207 -4.03 6.46 5.77
C TYR A 207 -2.52 6.69 5.87
N ILE A 208 -1.85 7.10 4.78
CA ILE A 208 -0.43 7.46 4.79
C ILE A 208 -0.15 8.64 5.75
N VAL A 209 -0.99 9.68 5.74
CA VAL A 209 -0.87 10.78 6.70
C VAL A 209 -0.98 10.27 8.14
N PHE A 210 -1.98 9.42 8.42
CA PHE A 210 -2.15 8.81 9.74
C PHE A 210 -0.92 7.99 10.18
N THR A 211 -0.36 7.15 9.30
CA THR A 211 0.82 6.34 9.62
C THR A 211 2.09 7.18 9.82
N HIS A 212 2.10 8.41 9.29
CA HIS A 212 3.20 9.37 9.46
C HIS A 212 3.03 10.31 10.67
N ARG A 213 2.03 10.09 11.56
CA ARG A 213 1.79 10.93 12.75
C ARG A 213 3.03 11.14 13.64
N SER A 214 3.91 10.12 13.74
CA SER A 214 5.16 10.26 14.47
C SER A 214 6.18 11.20 13.80
N ASN A 215 6.17 11.26 12.45
CA ASN A 215 6.99 12.24 11.72
C ASN A 215 6.42 13.65 11.91
N ILE A 216 5.09 13.80 11.84
CA ILE A 216 4.42 15.09 12.05
C ILE A 216 4.80 15.62 13.43
N ARG A 217 4.67 14.79 14.48
CA ARG A 217 5.03 15.18 15.84
C ARG A 217 6.51 15.62 15.92
N ARG A 218 7.45 14.79 15.40
CA ARG A 218 8.87 15.17 15.41
C ARG A 218 9.18 16.41 14.57
N MET A 219 8.42 16.69 13.51
CA MET A 219 8.56 17.94 12.75
C MET A 219 8.08 19.13 13.57
N MET A 220 6.99 19.01 14.31
CA MET A 220 6.49 20.07 15.21
C MET A 220 7.45 20.35 16.35
N ASP A 221 8.07 19.28 16.89
CA ASP A 221 9.06 19.36 17.96
C ASP A 221 10.47 19.78 17.47
N GLY A 222 10.66 20.00 16.14
CA GLY A 222 11.96 20.31 15.54
C GLY A 222 12.97 19.14 15.54
N ALA A 223 12.53 17.94 15.88
CA ALA A 223 13.36 16.73 16.07
C ALA A 223 13.40 15.80 14.85
N GLU A 224 12.63 16.09 13.78
CA GLU A 224 12.64 15.25 12.58
C GLU A 224 13.94 15.44 11.78
N LEU A 225 14.53 14.33 11.36
CA LEU A 225 15.79 14.33 10.63
C LEU A 225 15.60 14.90 9.22
N ARG A 226 16.29 15.99 8.92
CA ARG A 226 16.34 16.62 7.60
C ARG A 226 17.48 16.05 6.76
N ASN A 227 17.19 15.82 5.47
CA ASN A 227 18.22 15.50 4.50
C ASN A 227 18.77 16.79 3.86
N SER A 228 19.59 17.52 4.62
CA SER A 228 20.14 18.81 4.18
C SER A 228 21.05 18.72 2.94
N ARG A 229 21.57 17.52 2.61
CA ARG A 229 22.39 17.29 1.40
C ARG A 229 21.59 17.41 0.10
N LEU A 230 20.29 17.14 0.15
CA LEU A 230 19.39 17.20 -1.01
C LEU A 230 18.62 18.51 -1.12
N MET A 231 18.74 19.42 -0.15
CA MET A 231 18.01 20.68 -0.15
C MET A 231 18.63 21.69 -1.13
N PHE A 232 17.76 22.35 -1.91
CA PHE A 232 18.15 23.43 -2.81
C PHE A 232 18.63 24.67 -2.03
N PHE A 233 17.89 25.03 -0.97
CA PHE A 233 18.25 26.16 -0.09
C PHE A 233 19.06 25.67 1.11
N ARG A 234 20.28 25.20 0.86
CA ARG A 234 21.19 24.82 1.94
C ARG A 234 21.71 26.07 2.60
N ARG A 235 21.31 26.40 3.86
CA ARG A 235 22.03 27.35 4.68
C ARG A 235 23.46 26.81 4.91
N ARG A 236 24.46 27.43 4.35
CA ARG A 236 25.85 27.21 4.74
C ARG A 236 25.99 27.83 6.13
N ASN A 237 25.99 27.01 7.17
CA ASN A 237 26.56 27.41 8.47
C ASN A 237 28.05 27.09 8.44
#